data_a6c70a10079842ebd2efc7cd7a50d92e
#
_entry.id   a6c70a10079842ebd2efc7cd7a50d92e
#
_cell.length_a   1.000
_cell.length_b   1.000
_cell.length_c   1.000
_cell.angle_alpha   90.00
_cell.angle_beta   90.00
_cell.angle_gamma   90.00
#
_symmetry.space_group_name_H-M   'P 1'
#
loop_
_entity.id
_entity.type
_entity.pdbx_description
1 polymer ?
#
loop_
_entity_poly.entity_id
_entity_poly.type
_entity_poly.pdbx_seq_one_letter_code
_entity_poly.pdbx_strand_id
1 'polypeptide(L)' 'KLLKYNGKLIIEIGDKQKDYTKKILLKNGYYINKICKDFSGKDRCLVSTKISK' A
#
# COMPACT_ATOMS: atom_id res chain seq x y z
N LYS A 1 1.53 5.56 8.20
CA LYS A 1 2.72 4.96 8.76
C LYS A 1 3.32 3.96 7.77
N LEU A 2 4.63 3.93 7.69
CA LEU A 2 5.36 3.13 6.73
C LEU A 2 6.14 2.04 7.42
N LEU A 3 5.93 0.79 7.04
CA LEU A 3 6.67 -0.34 7.59
C LEU A 3 7.24 -1.17 6.45
N LYS A 4 8.45 -1.65 6.64
CA LYS A 4 9.11 -2.52 5.67
C LYS A 4 9.37 -3.86 6.32
N TYR A 5 8.93 -4.95 5.67
CA TYR A 5 9.05 -6.26 6.24
C TYR A 5 9.20 -7.30 5.14
N ASN A 6 10.30 -8.06 5.17
CA ASN A 6 10.59 -9.11 4.18
C ASN A 6 10.47 -8.61 2.75
N GLY A 7 11.00 -7.42 2.48
CA GLY A 7 10.92 -6.84 1.15
C GLY A 7 9.58 -6.26 0.80
N LYS A 8 8.66 -6.23 1.72
CA LYS A 8 7.35 -5.66 1.52
C LYS A 8 7.22 -4.33 2.24
N LEU A 9 6.35 -3.51 1.71
CA LEU A 9 6.11 -2.19 2.25
C LEU A 9 4.65 -2.13 2.69
N ILE A 10 4.42 -1.83 3.95
CA ILE A 10 3.06 -1.71 4.48
C ILE A 10 2.82 -0.26 4.82
N ILE A 11 1.81 0.32 4.19
CA ILE A 11 1.51 1.75 4.33
C ILE A 11 0.10 1.92 4.86
N GLU A 12 -0.05 2.68 5.93
CA GLU A 12 -1.37 3.07 6.39
C GLU A 12 -1.90 4.16 5.47
N ILE A 13 -3.15 4.02 5.06
CA ILE A 13 -3.78 4.99 4.15
C ILE A 13 -5.00 5.58 4.83
N GLY A 14 -5.25 6.85 4.54
CA GLY A 14 -6.43 7.52 5.04
C GLY A 14 -7.59 7.36 4.07
N ASP A 15 -8.72 7.93 4.47
CA ASP A 15 -9.89 7.93 3.61
C ASP A 15 -9.56 8.58 2.28
N LYS A 16 -9.99 7.95 1.19
CA LYS A 16 -9.88 8.50 -0.15
C LYS A 16 -8.43 8.68 -0.63
N GLN A 17 -7.49 8.03 0.02
CA GLN A 17 -6.07 8.12 -0.40
C GLN A 17 -5.58 6.87 -1.10
N LYS A 18 -6.42 5.86 -1.23
CA LYS A 18 -6.02 4.59 -1.81
C LYS A 18 -5.48 4.77 -3.23
N ASP A 19 -6.24 5.42 -4.10
CA ASP A 19 -5.84 5.56 -5.49
C ASP A 19 -4.57 6.38 -5.64
N TYR A 20 -4.45 7.43 -4.85
CA TYR A 20 -3.27 8.27 -4.88
C TYR A 20 -2.03 7.47 -4.46
N THR A 21 -2.16 6.72 -3.38
CA THR A 21 -1.05 5.91 -2.88
C THR A 21 -0.65 4.83 -3.87
N LYS A 22 -1.63 4.18 -4.49
CA LYS A 22 -1.35 3.15 -5.50
C LYS A 22 -0.58 3.74 -6.67
N LYS A 23 -0.98 4.91 -7.14
CA LYS A 23 -0.29 5.55 -8.26
C LYS A 23 1.16 5.82 -7.93
N ILE A 24 1.43 6.33 -6.73
CA ILE A 24 2.80 6.63 -6.32
C ILE A 24 3.62 5.35 -6.26
N LEU A 25 3.08 4.30 -5.68
CA LEU A 25 3.79 3.04 -5.54
C LEU A 25 4.10 2.43 -6.91
N LEU A 26 3.11 2.39 -7.78
CA LEU A 26 3.31 1.81 -9.10
C LEU A 26 4.34 2.61 -9.90
N LYS A 27 4.31 3.93 -9.76
CA LYS A 27 5.26 4.78 -10.45
C LYS A 27 6.69 4.54 -9.96
N ASN A 28 6.84 4.11 -8.73
CA ASN A 28 8.15 3.88 -8.12
C ASN A 28 8.58 2.42 -8.14
N GLY A 29 7.92 1.60 -8.93
CA GLY A 29 8.35 0.22 -9.11
C GLY A 29 7.87 -0.74 -8.04
N TYR A 30 6.75 -0.46 -7.44
CA TYR A 30 6.16 -1.35 -6.45
C TYR A 30 4.95 -2.06 -7.03
N TYR A 31 4.72 -3.27 -6.56
CA TYR A 31 3.57 -4.07 -6.92
C TYR A 31 2.61 -4.11 -5.75
N ILE A 32 1.33 -3.89 -6.02
CA ILE A 32 0.31 -3.89 -4.96
C ILE A 32 -0.13 -5.33 -4.71
N ASN A 33 0.17 -5.84 -3.53
CA ASN A 33 -0.21 -7.21 -3.16
C ASN A 33 -1.66 -7.27 -2.71
N LYS A 34 -2.05 -6.41 -1.79
CA LYS A 34 -3.42 -6.38 -1.31
C LYS A 34 -3.68 -5.10 -0.55
N ILE A 35 -4.95 -4.85 -0.31
CA ILE A 35 -5.40 -3.71 0.47
C ILE A 35 -6.21 -4.29 1.63
N CYS A 36 -5.87 -3.90 2.85
CA CYS A 36 -6.55 -4.36 4.04
C CYS A 36 -7.63 -3.37 4.45
N LYS A 37 -8.77 -3.90 4.86
CA LYS A 37 -9.90 -3.07 5.27
C LYS A 37 -10.14 -3.22 6.76
N ASP A 38 -10.74 -2.17 7.36
CA ASP A 38 -11.12 -2.25 8.75
C ASP A 38 -12.53 -2.85 8.88
N PHE A 39 -13.07 -2.85 10.09
CA PHE A 39 -14.39 -3.42 10.34
C PHE A 39 -15.50 -2.67 9.62
N SER A 40 -15.27 -1.40 9.31
CA SER A 40 -16.25 -0.59 8.60
C SER A 40 -16.18 -0.78 7.09
N GLY A 41 -15.24 -1.59 6.62
CA GLY A 41 -15.06 -1.81 5.19
C GLY A 41 -14.24 -0.73 4.52
N LYS A 42 -13.60 0.13 5.29
CA LYS A 42 -12.75 1.17 4.73
C LYS A 42 -11.33 0.68 4.56
N ASP A 43 -10.69 1.13 3.49
CA ASP A 43 -9.30 0.76 3.23
C ASP A 43 -8.41 1.41 4.29
N ARG A 44 -7.59 0.60 4.97
CA ARG A 44 -6.75 1.09 6.06
C ARG A 44 -5.28 0.91 5.81
N CYS A 45 -4.88 -0.14 5.13
CA CYS A 45 -3.48 -0.31 4.82
C CYS A 45 -3.32 -0.98 3.48
N LEU A 46 -2.14 -0.81 2.92
CA LEU A 46 -1.81 -1.32 1.62
C LEU A 46 -0.48 -2.06 1.72
N VAL A 47 -0.45 -3.27 1.21
CA VAL A 47 0.77 -4.08 1.22
C VAL A 47 1.32 -4.13 -0.20
N SER A 48 2.58 -3.78 -0.35
CA SER A 48 3.21 -3.77 -1.67
C SER A 48 4.58 -4.42 -1.62
N THR A 49 5.09 -4.78 -2.79
CA THR A 49 6.41 -5.39 -2.93
C THR A 49 7.16 -4.62 -4.00
N LYS A 50 8.42 -4.32 -3.73
CA LYS A 50 9.24 -3.65 -4.72
C LYS A 50 9.66 -4.65 -5.79
N ILE A 51 9.36 -4.34 -7.03
CA ILE A 51 9.67 -5.23 -8.15
C ILE A 51 10.81 -4.72 -9.02
N SER A 52 11.15 -3.44 -8.91
CA SER A 52 12.29 -2.90 -9.64
C SER A 52 13.50 -2.87 -8.71
N LYS A 53 14.66 -2.97 -9.29
CA LYS A 53 15.90 -2.96 -8.51
C LYS A 53 16.56 -1.61 -8.50
#